data_8f2ad1d6599df0acd75061ef7ea66260
#
_entry.id   8f2ad1d6599df0acd75061ef7ea66260
#
_cell.length_a   1.000
_cell.length_b   1.000
_cell.length_c   1.000
_cell.angle_alpha   90.00
_cell.angle_beta   90.00
_cell.angle_gamma   90.00
#
_symmetry.space_group_name_H-M   'P 1'
#
loop_
_entity.id
_entity.type
_entity.pdbx_description
1 polymer ?
#
loop_
_entity_poly.entity_id
_entity_poly.type
_entity_poly.pdbx_seq_one_letter_code
_entity_poly.pdbx_strand_id
1 'polypeptide(L)'
;HITQSFDVRGGGPQTQARSLSGGNMQKLILGRALLAPDGKTPKLIVAHQPTWGLDIGAVAYVQQQLIAARDAGAAVLMISDDLDEVMTMGDRIAVMHSGHLSESKEAANWTRESIGLAMAGGAP
;
A
#
# COMPACT_ATOMS: atom_id res chain seq x y z
N HIS A 1 21.60 -2.96 -3.12
CA HIS A 1 20.72 -2.33 -4.09
C HIS A 1 19.35 -1.95 -3.50
N ILE A 2 18.62 -2.92 -2.97
CA ILE A 2 17.32 -2.62 -2.32
C ILE A 2 17.50 -1.67 -1.13
N THR A 3 18.53 -1.90 -0.30
CA THR A 3 18.78 -1.07 0.89
C THR A 3 19.08 0.38 0.54
N GLN A 4 19.75 0.64 -0.58
CA GLN A 4 20.04 2.00 -1.02
C GLN A 4 18.84 2.64 -1.68
N SER A 5 18.12 1.90 -2.53
CA SER A 5 16.98 2.43 -3.29
C SER A 5 15.79 2.75 -2.42
N PHE A 6 15.60 2.04 -1.30
CA PHE A 6 14.40 2.14 -0.46
C PHE A 6 14.70 2.59 0.96
N ASP A 7 15.89 3.13 1.20
CA ASP A 7 16.26 3.70 2.51
C ASP A 7 16.00 2.71 3.66
N VAL A 8 16.38 1.45 3.46
CA VAL A 8 16.27 0.44 4.52
C VAL A 8 17.35 0.70 5.55
N ARG A 9 16.94 0.82 6.82
CA ARG A 9 17.83 1.07 7.95
C ARG A 9 17.87 -0.13 8.87
N GLY A 10 18.97 -0.28 9.60
CA GLY A 10 19.22 -1.42 10.48
C GLY A 10 20.68 -1.78 10.40
N GLY A 11 21.02 -3.06 10.50
CA GLY A 11 22.40 -3.52 10.46
C GLY A 11 23.02 -3.62 9.06
N GLY A 12 22.34 -3.13 8.01
CA GLY A 12 22.81 -3.24 6.62
C GLY A 12 22.37 -4.54 5.95
N PRO A 13 22.86 -4.80 4.71
CA PRO A 13 22.36 -5.94 3.92
C PRO A 13 22.61 -7.31 4.54
N GLN A 14 23.63 -7.42 5.39
CA GLN A 14 23.98 -8.69 6.04
C GLN A 14 23.10 -8.98 7.26
N THR A 15 22.34 -8.00 7.74
CA THR A 15 21.49 -8.17 8.92
C THR A 15 20.28 -9.03 8.57
N GLN A 16 19.96 -9.96 9.44
CA GLN A 16 18.76 -10.78 9.27
C GLN A 16 17.51 -9.91 9.36
N ALA A 17 16.53 -10.17 8.50
CA ALA A 17 15.32 -9.36 8.41
C ALA A 17 14.60 -9.21 9.76
N ARG A 18 14.59 -10.27 10.60
CA ARG A 18 13.93 -10.25 11.91
C ARG A 18 14.53 -9.24 12.89
N SER A 19 15.75 -8.76 12.65
CA SER A 19 16.38 -7.76 13.50
C SER A 19 16.11 -6.33 13.05
N LEU A 20 15.37 -6.14 11.95
CA LEU A 20 14.98 -4.83 11.48
C LEU A 20 13.74 -4.32 12.21
N SER A 21 13.58 -3.01 12.31
CA SER A 21 12.34 -2.42 12.80
C SER A 21 11.20 -2.75 11.85
N GLY A 22 9.94 -2.65 12.32
CA GLY A 22 8.77 -2.90 11.48
C GLY A 22 8.75 -2.04 10.22
N GLY A 23 9.13 -0.74 10.32
CA GLY A 23 9.19 0.14 9.17
C GLY A 23 10.24 -0.26 8.16
N ASN A 24 11.42 -0.65 8.62
CA ASN A 24 12.49 -1.10 7.72
C ASN A 24 12.16 -2.45 7.10
N MET A 25 11.49 -3.33 7.83
CA MET A 25 11.01 -4.58 7.27
C MET A 25 10.01 -4.33 6.14
N GLN A 26 9.09 -3.40 6.32
CA GLN A 26 8.11 -3.05 5.30
C GLN A 26 8.78 -2.46 4.06
N LYS A 27 9.79 -1.60 4.24
CA LYS A 27 10.57 -1.07 3.11
C LYS A 27 11.27 -2.17 2.33
N LEU A 28 11.81 -3.17 3.03
CA LEU A 28 12.48 -4.30 2.38
C LEU A 28 11.48 -5.13 1.58
N ILE A 29 10.32 -5.42 2.13
CA ILE A 29 9.26 -6.16 1.43
C ILE A 29 8.80 -5.39 0.20
N LEU A 30 8.59 -4.08 0.32
CA LEU A 30 8.20 -3.23 -0.79
C LEU A 30 9.27 -3.23 -1.88
N GLY A 31 10.55 -3.17 -1.49
CA GLY A 31 11.65 -3.22 -2.46
C GLY A 31 11.66 -4.53 -3.24
N ARG A 32 11.36 -5.64 -2.59
CA ARG A 32 11.26 -6.94 -3.27
C ARG A 32 10.10 -6.98 -4.27
N ALA A 33 8.98 -6.33 -3.94
CA ALA A 33 7.83 -6.28 -4.82
C ALA A 33 8.06 -5.36 -6.02
N LEU A 34 8.77 -4.24 -5.82
CA LEU A 34 8.96 -3.23 -6.85
C LEU A 34 10.18 -3.48 -7.75
N LEU A 35 11.18 -4.22 -7.26
CA LEU A 35 12.38 -4.53 -8.03
C LEU A 35 12.35 -6.00 -8.44
N ALA A 36 11.81 -6.25 -9.64
CA ALA A 36 11.80 -7.60 -10.18
C ALA A 36 13.24 -8.09 -10.44
N PRO A 37 13.50 -9.42 -10.37
CA PRO A 37 14.83 -9.97 -10.58
C PRO A 37 15.46 -9.60 -11.92
N ASP A 38 14.66 -9.36 -12.94
CA ASP A 38 15.12 -8.97 -14.28
C ASP A 38 15.23 -7.45 -14.46
N GLY A 39 15.02 -6.67 -13.38
CA GLY A 39 15.09 -5.23 -13.41
C GLY A 39 13.87 -4.54 -14.02
N LYS A 40 12.83 -5.28 -14.37
CA LYS A 40 11.62 -4.71 -14.95
C LYS A 40 10.65 -4.31 -13.86
N THR A 41 9.92 -3.21 -14.07
CA THR A 41 8.85 -2.79 -13.16
C THR A 41 7.67 -3.76 -13.26
N PRO A 42 7.11 -4.22 -12.12
CA PRO A 42 5.92 -5.06 -12.14
C PRO A 42 4.76 -4.35 -12.82
N LYS A 43 3.92 -5.11 -13.52
CA LYS A 43 2.69 -4.58 -14.13
C LYS A 43 1.57 -4.44 -13.13
N LEU A 44 1.54 -5.29 -12.11
CA LEU A 44 0.53 -5.28 -11.04
C LEU A 44 1.22 -5.41 -9.70
N ILE A 45 0.84 -4.54 -8.78
CA ILE A 45 1.30 -4.56 -7.38
C ILE A 45 0.07 -4.73 -6.50
N VAL A 46 0.09 -5.73 -5.63
CA VAL A 46 -0.95 -5.93 -4.62
C VAL A 46 -0.34 -5.59 -3.26
N ALA A 47 -0.90 -4.58 -2.60
CA ALA A 47 -0.43 -4.11 -1.31
C ALA A 47 -1.55 -4.27 -0.28
N HIS A 48 -1.38 -5.21 0.66
CA HIS A 48 -2.35 -5.47 1.73
C HIS A 48 -1.87 -4.83 3.03
N GLN A 49 -2.64 -3.87 3.55
CA GLN A 49 -2.32 -3.13 4.78
C GLN A 49 -0.88 -2.59 4.76
N PRO A 50 -0.48 -1.87 3.69
CA PRO A 50 0.94 -1.58 3.45
C PRO A 50 1.57 -0.67 4.50
N THR A 51 0.76 0.10 5.23
CA THR A 51 1.25 1.06 6.23
C THR A 51 0.88 0.67 7.65
N TRP A 52 0.30 -0.52 7.85
CA TRP A 52 -0.13 -0.94 9.17
C TRP A 52 1.05 -1.01 10.14
N GLY A 53 0.88 -0.37 11.31
CA GLY A 53 1.89 -0.40 12.37
C GLY A 53 3.12 0.46 12.12
N LEU A 54 3.14 1.30 11.07
CA LEU A 54 4.28 2.14 10.75
C LEU A 54 4.13 3.54 11.37
N ASP A 55 5.27 4.20 11.62
CA ASP A 55 5.28 5.60 12.00
C ASP A 55 4.96 6.51 10.80
N ILE A 56 4.72 7.79 11.08
CA ILE A 56 4.30 8.77 10.06
C ILE A 56 5.28 8.85 8.90
N GLY A 57 6.58 8.87 9.18
CA GLY A 57 7.59 8.97 8.13
C GLY A 57 7.63 7.74 7.25
N ALA A 58 7.53 6.56 7.84
CA ALA A 58 7.50 5.31 7.09
C ALA A 58 6.22 5.19 6.27
N VAL A 59 5.07 5.62 6.80
CA VAL A 59 3.82 5.66 6.06
C VAL A 59 3.97 6.51 4.81
N ALA A 60 4.46 7.73 4.95
CA ALA A 60 4.65 8.64 3.81
C ALA A 60 5.57 8.03 2.75
N TYR A 61 6.65 7.40 3.19
CA TYR A 61 7.59 6.77 2.27
C TYR A 61 6.92 5.65 1.45
N VAL A 62 6.21 4.74 2.12
CA VAL A 62 5.54 3.62 1.44
C VAL A 62 4.48 4.15 0.46
N GLN A 63 3.69 5.12 0.87
CA GLN A 63 2.67 5.70 0.01
C GLN A 63 3.27 6.36 -1.23
N GLN A 64 4.37 7.08 -1.06
CA GLN A 64 5.06 7.71 -2.19
C GLN A 64 5.60 6.67 -3.18
N GLN A 65 6.12 5.54 -2.68
CA GLN A 65 6.62 4.48 -3.55
C GLN A 65 5.50 3.83 -4.36
N LEU A 66 4.34 3.62 -3.76
CA LEU A 66 3.18 3.06 -4.46
C LEU A 66 2.67 4.02 -5.55
N ILE A 67 2.59 5.30 -5.23
CA ILE A 67 2.18 6.32 -6.20
C ILE A 67 3.18 6.41 -7.34
N ALA A 68 4.48 6.39 -7.05
CA ALA A 68 5.52 6.43 -8.07
C ALA A 68 5.43 5.22 -9.01
N ALA A 69 5.15 4.04 -8.47
CA ALA A 69 4.95 2.84 -9.28
C ALA A 69 3.75 2.98 -10.21
N ARG A 70 2.64 3.52 -9.70
CA ARG A 70 1.45 3.81 -10.53
C ARG A 70 1.79 4.76 -11.66
N ASP A 71 2.48 5.85 -11.34
CA ASP A 71 2.85 6.86 -12.33
C ASP A 71 3.82 6.31 -13.38
N ALA A 72 4.60 5.28 -13.01
CA ALA A 72 5.48 4.59 -13.95
C ALA A 72 4.77 3.52 -14.79
N GLY A 73 3.46 3.35 -14.61
CA GLY A 73 2.66 2.47 -15.45
C GLY A 73 2.15 1.19 -14.78
N ALA A 74 2.46 0.97 -13.49
CA ALA A 74 1.95 -0.19 -12.78
C ALA A 74 0.49 0.01 -12.36
N ALA A 75 -0.29 -1.05 -12.38
CA ALA A 75 -1.58 -1.08 -11.70
C ALA A 75 -1.33 -1.42 -10.23
N VAL A 76 -1.91 -0.66 -9.31
CA VAL A 76 -1.74 -0.89 -7.87
C VAL A 76 -3.11 -1.21 -7.26
N LEU A 77 -3.21 -2.40 -6.68
CA LEU A 77 -4.37 -2.79 -5.87
C LEU A 77 -3.97 -2.68 -4.41
N MET A 78 -4.49 -1.67 -3.72
CA MET A 78 -4.22 -1.46 -2.31
C MET A 78 -5.43 -1.90 -1.50
N ILE A 79 -5.20 -2.74 -0.49
CA ILE A 79 -6.23 -3.22 0.43
C ILE A 79 -5.90 -2.66 1.81
N SER A 80 -6.81 -1.85 2.36
CA SER A 80 -6.58 -1.19 3.64
C SER A 80 -7.91 -0.99 4.37
N ASP A 81 -7.89 -1.03 5.70
CA ASP A 81 -9.03 -0.67 6.53
C ASP A 81 -8.93 0.77 7.06
N ASP A 82 -7.89 1.49 6.68
CA ASP A 82 -7.71 2.89 7.04
C ASP A 82 -8.41 3.78 6.02
N LEU A 83 -9.52 4.41 6.42
CA LEU A 83 -10.33 5.24 5.53
C LEU A 83 -9.56 6.41 4.95
N ASP A 84 -8.71 7.06 5.76
CA ASP A 84 -7.92 8.20 5.28
C ASP A 84 -6.93 7.77 4.21
N GLU A 85 -6.27 6.63 4.40
CA GLU A 85 -5.35 6.08 3.43
C GLU A 85 -6.06 5.75 2.12
N VAL A 86 -7.18 5.05 2.18
CA VAL A 86 -7.94 4.66 1.00
C VAL A 86 -8.42 5.89 0.23
N MET A 87 -8.96 6.88 0.93
CA MET A 87 -9.50 8.09 0.28
C MET A 87 -8.40 8.97 -0.29
N THR A 88 -7.24 9.00 0.36
CA THR A 88 -6.11 9.82 -0.11
C THR A 88 -5.40 9.17 -1.29
N MET A 89 -5.25 7.86 -1.27
CA MET A 89 -4.43 7.13 -2.24
C MET A 89 -5.21 6.64 -3.45
N GLY A 90 -6.48 6.30 -3.27
CA GLY A 90 -7.24 5.59 -4.29
C GLY A 90 -7.73 6.49 -5.41
N ASP A 91 -7.56 6.06 -6.64
CA ASP A 91 -8.25 6.65 -7.79
C ASP A 91 -9.69 6.13 -7.87
N ARG A 92 -9.85 4.82 -7.63
CA ARG A 92 -11.15 4.15 -7.53
C ARG A 92 -11.19 3.34 -6.26
N ILE A 93 -12.36 3.27 -5.65
CA ILE A 93 -12.56 2.58 -4.37
C ILE A 93 -13.72 1.61 -4.48
N ALA A 94 -13.54 0.42 -3.93
CA ALA A 94 -14.60 -0.54 -3.68
C ALA A 94 -14.51 -0.99 -2.23
N VAL A 95 -15.65 -1.37 -1.64
CA VAL A 95 -15.71 -1.75 -0.23
C VAL A 95 -16.08 -3.22 -0.12
N MET A 96 -15.36 -3.94 0.74
CA MET A 96 -15.63 -5.35 1.00
C MET A 96 -16.31 -5.53 2.35
N HIS A 97 -17.36 -6.35 2.37
CA HIS A 97 -18.07 -6.71 3.59
C HIS A 97 -18.60 -8.14 3.47
N SER A 98 -18.26 -8.97 4.45
CA SER A 98 -18.77 -10.35 4.55
C SER A 98 -18.67 -11.15 3.24
N GLY A 99 -17.52 -11.05 2.56
CA GLY A 99 -17.27 -11.78 1.32
C GLY A 99 -17.87 -11.14 0.07
N HIS A 100 -18.50 -9.97 0.20
CA HIS A 100 -19.08 -9.24 -0.93
C HIS A 100 -18.28 -7.98 -1.20
N LEU A 101 -18.00 -7.72 -2.48
CA LEU A 101 -17.32 -6.50 -2.90
C LEU A 101 -18.35 -5.56 -3.53
N SER A 102 -18.35 -4.31 -3.07
CA SER A 102 -19.24 -3.29 -3.63
C SER A 102 -18.84 -2.93 -5.06
N GLU A 103 -19.71 -2.19 -5.75
CA GLU A 103 -19.36 -1.57 -7.01
C GLU A 103 -18.17 -0.63 -6.82
N SER A 104 -17.21 -0.66 -7.75
CA SER A 104 -16.10 0.26 -7.77
C SER A 104 -16.55 1.62 -8.31
N LYS A 105 -16.21 2.69 -7.60
CA LYS A 105 -16.52 4.07 -8.00
C LYS A 105 -15.28 4.92 -7.89
N GLU A 106 -15.24 6.02 -8.63
CA GLU A 106 -14.18 7.01 -8.46
C GLU A 106 -14.17 7.53 -7.02
N ALA A 107 -12.98 7.83 -6.49
CA ALA A 107 -12.83 8.28 -5.11
C ALA A 107 -13.70 9.52 -4.80
N ALA A 108 -13.86 10.41 -5.77
CA ALA A 108 -14.68 11.62 -5.61
C ALA A 108 -16.17 11.31 -5.39
N ASN A 109 -16.64 10.12 -5.74
CA ASN A 109 -18.03 9.69 -5.57
C ASN A 109 -18.28 8.97 -4.24
N TRP A 110 -17.25 8.87 -3.40
CA TRP A 110 -17.36 8.33 -2.05
C TRP A 110 -17.17 9.43 -1.01
N THR A 111 -17.84 9.29 0.13
CA THR A 111 -17.57 10.08 1.34
C THR A 111 -17.12 9.16 2.45
N ARG A 112 -16.52 9.73 3.51
CA ARG A 112 -16.16 8.92 4.68
C ARG A 112 -17.38 8.19 5.25
N GLU A 113 -18.52 8.86 5.28
CA GLU A 113 -19.77 8.27 5.78
C GLU A 113 -20.24 7.13 4.88
N SER A 114 -20.21 7.32 3.55
CA SER A 114 -20.69 6.26 2.64
C SER A 114 -19.76 5.05 2.65
N ILE A 115 -18.44 5.25 2.77
CA ILE A 115 -17.51 4.14 2.92
C ILE A 115 -17.74 3.42 4.24
N GLY A 116 -17.84 4.17 5.33
CA GLY A 116 -18.08 3.58 6.66
C GLY A 116 -19.37 2.78 6.70
N LEU A 117 -20.42 3.29 6.09
CA LEU A 117 -21.70 2.58 6.02
C LEU A 117 -21.57 1.28 5.21
N ALA A 118 -20.89 1.32 4.08
CA ALA A 118 -20.67 0.13 3.26
C ALA A 118 -19.81 -0.90 3.99
N MET A 119 -18.80 -0.47 4.74
CA MET A 119 -17.98 -1.37 5.55
C MET A 119 -18.77 -2.08 6.63
N ALA A 120 -19.82 -1.43 7.15
CA ALA A 120 -20.71 -2.01 8.14
C ALA A 120 -21.85 -2.84 7.51
N GLY A 121 -21.88 -2.97 6.20
CA GLY A 121 -22.90 -3.76 5.50
C GLY A 121 -24.11 -2.96 5.04
N GLY A 122 -24.09 -1.64 5.18
CA GLY A 122 -25.15 -0.79 4.68
C GLY A 122 -25.08 -0.59 3.17
N ALA A 123 -26.14 -0.03 2.59
CA ALA A 123 -26.16 0.32 1.18
C ALA A 123 -25.18 1.47 0.92
N PRO A 124 -24.33 1.38 -0.12
CA PRO A 124 -23.43 2.46 -0.46
C PRO A 124 -24.13 3.70 -1.01
#